data_4e97b23594021176cc1a333ae4ed1492
#
_entry.id   4e97b23594021176cc1a333ae4ed1492
#
_cell.length_a   1.000
_cell.length_b   1.000
_cell.length_c   1.000
_cell.angle_alpha   90.00
_cell.angle_beta   90.00
_cell.angle_gamma   90.00
#
_symmetry.space_group_name_H-M   'P 1'
#
loop_
_entity.id
_entity.type
_entity.pdbx_description
1 polymer ?
#
loop_
_entity_poly.entity_id
_entity_poly.type
_entity_poly.pdbx_seq_one_letter_code
_entity_poly.pdbx_strand_id
1 'polypeptide(L)'
;QVLNKKKGRFSKADLNLINDISTQAAISIQNAQNNEFFEKKREQEMEFVSIVSDVTAEIDLSSLLKRVMEEATKMLNADRATLFLNDEKTEELFSRVAMGEGIGEIRLPNSAGIAGSVFTSGKTMNIPYAYADLRFNPAFDKQTGYFTRSILCVPIVNKIGKVIGCTQVLNKKGGRFTDEDESRLKAFTQQVAIALENAKLFDDVSKSKKYNESMLSSMSNGVITINEEDEIVTCNKSGLKILRVISKNIVGLKSESFFKEKNSWIQEKINVVKKSHEPELIMDCEIEVFNSENEKKELVSANLTILPLINEENEGRTDSQNQFLGTLLMLEDISSEKRMKSTMSRYMDPGIANQLLEDGADIMGGLDTTATLLFSDLRSFTNITESLGAQGTVKLLNEYFEIMVECITEQGGMLDKFIGDAIMAAFGLPIKHEDDEDRGVKAGINMIKRLWGWNDIRNKEGKPPLDMGLGLNTDKIVAGNIGSQKRMDYTMIGDGVNLAARLESACKQYNARILISDFTTKRLKGTYRIRYIDD
;
A
#
# COMPACT_ATOMS: atom_id res chain seq x y z
N GLN A 1 82.03 -8.04 38.68
CA GLN A 1 83.40 -7.87 39.21
C GLN A 1 83.37 -7.81 40.73
N VAL A 2 84.20 -8.67 41.45
CA VAL A 2 84.34 -8.62 42.92
C VAL A 2 85.73 -8.20 43.20
N LEU A 3 85.86 -7.16 44.06
CA LEU A 3 87.13 -6.53 44.40
C LEU A 3 87.42 -6.62 45.95
N ASN A 4 88.67 -6.67 46.37
CA ASN A 4 89.12 -6.53 47.72
C ASN A 4 88.56 -7.54 48.74
N LYS A 5 88.97 -8.81 48.63
CA LYS A 5 88.62 -9.82 49.65
C LYS A 5 89.14 -9.39 51.04
N LYS A 6 88.25 -9.39 52.06
CA LYS A 6 88.52 -8.89 53.42
C LYS A 6 89.63 -9.68 54.20
N LYS A 7 89.81 -10.98 53.88
CA LYS A 7 90.84 -11.82 54.49
C LYS A 7 91.43 -12.76 53.42
N GLY A 8 92.76 -12.67 53.16
CA GLY A 8 93.50 -13.53 52.26
C GLY A 8 93.37 -13.19 50.79
N ARG A 9 93.83 -14.06 49.90
CA ARG A 9 93.68 -13.97 48.41
C ARG A 9 92.47 -14.76 47.95
N PHE A 10 91.89 -14.43 46.79
CA PHE A 10 90.83 -15.21 46.20
C PHE A 10 91.30 -16.63 45.91
N SER A 11 90.54 -17.64 46.34
CA SER A 11 90.77 -19.08 46.11
C SER A 11 89.97 -19.61 44.90
N LYS A 12 90.28 -20.85 44.45
CA LYS A 12 89.52 -21.53 43.41
C LYS A 12 88.05 -21.76 43.82
N ALA A 13 87.78 -21.98 45.11
CA ALA A 13 86.44 -22.11 45.63
C ALA A 13 85.65 -20.79 45.56
N ASP A 14 86.30 -19.62 45.85
CA ASP A 14 85.65 -18.31 45.64
C ASP A 14 85.33 -18.04 44.18
N LEU A 15 86.18 -18.49 43.20
CA LEU A 15 85.95 -18.38 41.77
C LEU A 15 84.74 -19.22 41.33
N ASN A 16 84.67 -20.47 41.81
CA ASN A 16 83.56 -21.32 41.53
C ASN A 16 82.22 -20.73 42.07
N LEU A 17 82.23 -20.25 43.31
CA LEU A 17 81.03 -19.63 43.89
C LEU A 17 80.57 -18.38 43.13
N ILE A 18 81.53 -17.53 42.71
CA ILE A 18 81.20 -16.38 41.85
C ILE A 18 80.63 -16.79 40.49
N ASN A 19 81.17 -17.83 39.89
CA ASN A 19 80.65 -18.37 38.60
C ASN A 19 79.23 -18.91 38.78
N ASP A 20 78.97 -19.69 39.85
CA ASP A 20 77.62 -20.22 40.12
C ASP A 20 76.61 -19.11 40.36
N ILE A 21 76.97 -18.10 41.19
CA ILE A 21 76.12 -16.91 41.45
C ILE A 21 75.89 -16.13 40.14
N SER A 22 76.95 -15.93 39.34
CA SER A 22 76.87 -15.21 38.09
C SER A 22 75.96 -15.94 37.10
N THR A 23 76.02 -17.27 37.06
CA THR A 23 75.17 -18.10 36.20
C THR A 23 73.70 -18.01 36.64
N GLN A 24 73.45 -18.12 37.97
CA GLN A 24 72.08 -17.98 38.47
C GLN A 24 71.54 -16.56 38.32
N ALA A 25 72.35 -15.53 38.50
CA ALA A 25 71.95 -14.14 38.23
C ALA A 25 71.61 -13.93 36.72
N ALA A 26 72.42 -14.48 35.79
CA ALA A 26 72.16 -14.38 34.40
C ALA A 26 70.83 -15.04 34.01
N ILE A 27 70.56 -16.24 34.57
CA ILE A 27 69.27 -16.95 34.34
C ILE A 27 68.07 -16.13 34.89
N SER A 28 68.25 -15.58 36.12
CA SER A 28 67.18 -14.77 36.74
C SER A 28 66.88 -13.47 35.97
N ILE A 29 67.96 -12.79 35.48
CA ILE A 29 67.79 -11.59 34.64
C ILE A 29 67.12 -11.97 33.29
N GLN A 30 67.51 -13.05 32.65
CA GLN A 30 66.92 -13.56 31.43
C GLN A 30 65.42 -13.88 31.63
N ASN A 31 65.11 -14.57 32.72
CA ASN A 31 63.72 -14.88 33.07
C ASN A 31 62.91 -13.60 33.35
N ALA A 32 63.45 -12.63 34.02
CA ALA A 32 62.78 -11.35 34.27
C ALA A 32 62.53 -10.57 32.99
N GLN A 33 63.52 -10.51 32.11
CA GLN A 33 63.35 -9.90 30.75
C GLN A 33 62.33 -10.64 29.90
N ASN A 34 62.36 -11.98 29.90
CA ASN A 34 61.33 -12.76 29.18
C ASN A 34 59.92 -12.53 29.74
N ASN A 35 59.76 -12.50 31.05
CA ASN A 35 58.50 -12.22 31.69
C ASN A 35 57.97 -10.80 31.31
N GLU A 36 58.82 -9.79 31.38
CA GLU A 36 58.46 -8.42 31.00
C GLU A 36 58.05 -8.36 29.49
N PHE A 37 58.77 -9.08 28.63
CA PHE A 37 58.44 -9.20 27.22
C PHE A 37 57.06 -9.90 27.01
N PHE A 38 56.79 -11.00 27.72
CA PHE A 38 55.53 -11.72 27.62
C PHE A 38 54.37 -10.92 28.18
N GLU A 39 54.54 -10.21 29.28
CA GLU A 39 53.51 -9.33 29.84
C GLU A 39 53.16 -8.20 28.88
N LYS A 40 54.14 -7.55 28.29
CA LYS A 40 53.94 -6.48 27.33
C LYS A 40 53.23 -6.98 26.04
N LYS A 41 53.60 -8.17 25.58
CA LYS A 41 52.96 -8.82 24.46
C LYS A 41 51.50 -9.17 24.76
N ARG A 42 51.24 -9.69 25.97
CA ARG A 42 49.89 -10.03 26.43
C ARG A 42 49.00 -8.79 26.54
N GLU A 43 49.50 -7.67 27.05
CA GLU A 43 48.77 -6.41 27.10
C GLU A 43 48.38 -5.94 25.70
N GLN A 44 49.30 -5.99 24.74
CA GLN A 44 49.04 -5.64 23.35
C GLN A 44 48.00 -6.56 22.68
N GLU A 45 48.03 -7.87 22.96
CA GLU A 45 47.03 -8.83 22.46
C GLU A 45 45.65 -8.56 23.09
N MET A 46 45.58 -8.24 24.38
CA MET A 46 44.31 -7.89 25.04
C MET A 46 43.74 -6.58 24.52
N GLU A 47 44.55 -5.56 24.28
CA GLU A 47 44.12 -4.30 23.65
C GLU A 47 43.58 -4.56 22.24
N PHE A 48 44.25 -5.39 21.44
CA PHE A 48 43.77 -5.77 20.10
C PHE A 48 42.43 -6.48 20.15
N VAL A 49 42.23 -7.44 21.06
CA VAL A 49 40.95 -8.15 21.23
C VAL A 49 39.83 -7.19 21.64
N SER A 50 40.12 -6.22 22.53
CA SER A 50 39.14 -5.21 22.93
C SER A 50 38.73 -4.34 21.73
N ILE A 51 39.68 -3.87 20.94
CA ILE A 51 39.42 -3.06 19.74
C ILE A 51 38.52 -3.85 18.75
N VAL A 52 38.85 -5.12 18.50
CA VAL A 52 38.07 -5.99 17.60
C VAL A 52 36.65 -6.19 18.13
N SER A 53 36.51 -6.46 19.44
CA SER A 53 35.20 -6.63 20.08
C SER A 53 34.33 -5.39 19.92
N ASP A 54 34.90 -4.23 20.16
CA ASP A 54 34.20 -2.95 20.04
C ASP A 54 33.77 -2.62 18.63
N VAL A 55 34.58 -2.96 17.62
CA VAL A 55 34.27 -2.77 16.21
C VAL A 55 33.19 -3.75 15.75
N THR A 56 33.24 -5.01 16.17
CA THR A 56 32.29 -6.05 15.75
C THR A 56 30.92 -5.91 16.41
N ALA A 57 30.80 -5.20 17.50
CA ALA A 57 29.53 -4.91 18.18
C ALA A 57 28.72 -3.80 17.51
N GLU A 58 29.34 -3.00 16.64
CA GLU A 58 28.67 -1.88 15.96
C GLU A 58 27.80 -2.38 14.80
N ILE A 59 26.51 -2.03 14.82
CA ILE A 59 25.52 -2.46 13.83
C ILE A 59 25.27 -1.37 12.78
N ASP A 60 25.40 -0.09 13.16
CA ASP A 60 25.24 1.00 12.20
C ASP A 60 26.46 1.12 11.29
N LEU A 61 26.23 0.98 9.99
CA LEU A 61 27.31 0.98 9.00
C LEU A 61 28.16 2.27 9.05
N SER A 62 27.55 3.43 9.26
CA SER A 62 28.28 4.71 9.26
C SER A 62 29.13 4.86 10.51
N SER A 63 28.61 4.47 11.66
CA SER A 63 29.33 4.44 12.95
C SER A 63 30.47 3.42 12.91
N LEU A 64 30.24 2.24 12.33
CA LEU A 64 31.24 1.20 12.12
C LEU A 64 32.42 1.72 11.29
N LEU A 65 32.14 2.33 10.13
CA LEU A 65 33.19 2.86 9.26
C LEU A 65 34.08 3.90 9.95
N LYS A 66 33.46 4.82 10.72
CA LYS A 66 34.18 5.83 11.49
C LYS A 66 35.08 5.20 12.56
N ARG A 67 34.51 4.25 13.32
CA ARG A 67 35.24 3.57 14.42
C ARG A 67 36.42 2.74 13.89
N VAL A 68 36.22 2.04 12.78
CA VAL A 68 37.30 1.28 12.11
C VAL A 68 38.50 2.19 11.76
N MET A 69 38.23 3.37 11.21
CA MET A 69 39.30 4.30 10.84
C MET A 69 40.00 4.89 12.05
N GLU A 70 39.24 5.25 13.10
CA GLU A 70 39.80 5.75 14.35
C GLU A 70 40.73 4.72 15.01
N GLU A 71 40.25 3.48 15.13
CA GLU A 71 41.02 2.39 15.76
C GLU A 71 42.24 1.95 14.92
N ALA A 72 42.11 1.88 13.57
CA ALA A 72 43.24 1.61 12.69
C ALA A 72 44.37 2.67 12.83
N THR A 73 43.97 3.96 12.92
CA THR A 73 44.89 5.08 13.10
C THR A 73 45.61 4.99 14.42
N LYS A 74 44.89 4.68 15.50
CA LYS A 74 45.41 4.55 16.86
C LYS A 74 46.34 3.35 17.02
N MET A 75 45.86 2.16 16.53
CA MET A 75 46.60 0.89 16.61
C MET A 75 47.96 0.95 15.91
N LEU A 76 48.03 1.65 14.78
CA LEU A 76 49.27 1.77 14.00
C LEU A 76 50.07 3.04 14.31
N ASN A 77 49.63 3.86 15.25
CA ASN A 77 50.23 5.17 15.56
C ASN A 77 50.48 6.00 14.29
N ALA A 78 49.43 6.17 13.50
CA ALA A 78 49.44 6.84 12.20
C ALA A 78 48.71 8.18 12.25
N ASP A 79 48.76 8.97 11.16
CA ASP A 79 48.10 10.26 11.11
C ASP A 79 46.63 10.10 10.65
N ARG A 80 46.38 9.25 9.66
CA ARG A 80 45.06 9.07 9.05
C ARG A 80 44.83 7.64 8.61
N ALA A 81 43.56 7.21 8.60
CA ALA A 81 43.09 6.00 7.94
C ALA A 81 41.90 6.31 7.07
N THR A 82 41.72 5.57 5.99
CA THR A 82 40.57 5.63 5.10
C THR A 82 40.17 4.21 4.75
N LEU A 83 38.88 3.91 4.86
CA LEU A 83 38.30 2.65 4.45
C LEU A 83 37.51 2.90 3.16
N PHE A 84 37.90 2.21 2.10
CA PHE A 84 37.25 2.23 0.80
C PHE A 84 36.43 0.94 0.61
N LEU A 85 35.16 1.08 0.24
CA LEU A 85 34.30 -0.01 -0.18
C LEU A 85 34.08 0.05 -1.68
N ASN A 86 33.90 -1.10 -2.32
CA ASN A 86 33.57 -1.13 -3.75
C ASN A 86 32.06 -0.99 -3.98
N ASP A 87 31.68 -0.07 -4.84
CA ASP A 87 30.33 0.05 -5.40
C ASP A 87 30.32 -0.76 -6.72
N GLU A 88 29.65 -1.91 -6.69
CA GLU A 88 29.59 -2.81 -7.86
C GLU A 88 28.81 -2.21 -9.04
N LYS A 89 27.94 -1.22 -8.78
CA LYS A 89 27.11 -0.60 -9.83
C LYS A 89 27.87 0.47 -10.61
N THR A 90 28.73 1.22 -9.93
CA THR A 90 29.49 2.33 -10.54
C THR A 90 30.94 1.92 -10.85
N GLU A 91 31.38 0.74 -10.40
CA GLU A 91 32.79 0.28 -10.47
C GLU A 91 33.77 1.26 -9.81
N GLU A 92 33.35 1.87 -8.71
CA GLU A 92 34.13 2.84 -7.95
C GLU A 92 34.42 2.34 -6.54
N LEU A 93 35.60 2.70 -6.03
CA LEU A 93 35.88 2.69 -4.60
C LEU A 93 35.38 3.98 -3.97
N PHE A 94 34.59 3.88 -2.90
CA PHE A 94 34.08 5.03 -2.19
C PHE A 94 34.37 4.95 -0.70
N SER A 95 34.57 6.10 -0.07
CA SER A 95 34.65 6.26 1.37
C SER A 95 33.61 7.30 1.84
N ARG A 96 32.67 6.86 2.67
CA ARG A 96 31.63 7.78 3.22
C ARG A 96 32.15 8.69 4.33
N VAL A 97 33.23 8.29 5.00
CA VAL A 97 33.83 9.02 6.12
C VAL A 97 35.31 9.14 5.84
N ALA A 98 35.80 10.34 5.55
CA ALA A 98 37.22 10.64 5.51
C ALA A 98 37.62 11.36 6.78
N MET A 99 38.73 10.94 7.41
CA MET A 99 39.26 11.64 8.61
C MET A 99 39.94 12.93 8.17
N GLY A 100 39.36 14.08 8.54
CA GLY A 100 39.85 15.43 8.25
C GLY A 100 38.70 16.43 8.13
N GLU A 101 38.89 17.66 8.60
CA GLU A 101 37.89 18.72 8.46
C GLU A 101 37.67 19.04 6.96
N GLY A 102 36.39 19.02 6.52
CA GLY A 102 35.98 19.47 5.19
C GLY A 102 36.14 18.45 4.06
N ILE A 103 36.50 17.19 4.33
CA ILE A 103 36.58 16.14 3.31
C ILE A 103 35.25 15.39 3.30
N GLY A 104 34.45 15.56 2.22
CA GLY A 104 33.24 14.80 1.99
C GLY A 104 33.51 13.36 1.52
N GLU A 105 32.51 12.73 0.92
CA GLU A 105 32.66 11.39 0.32
C GLU A 105 33.75 11.40 -0.76
N ILE A 106 34.71 10.47 -0.66
CA ILE A 106 35.77 10.27 -1.66
C ILE A 106 35.30 9.16 -2.59
N ARG A 107 35.30 9.39 -3.90
CA ARG A 107 35.06 8.38 -4.94
C ARG A 107 36.22 8.35 -5.92
N LEU A 108 36.62 7.17 -6.30
CA LEU A 108 37.67 6.94 -7.32
C LEU A 108 37.38 5.64 -8.10
N PRO A 109 37.79 5.55 -9.36
CA PRO A 109 37.67 4.28 -10.10
C PRO A 109 38.35 3.14 -9.35
N ASN A 110 37.73 1.96 -9.32
CA ASN A 110 38.19 0.83 -8.52
C ASN A 110 39.55 0.25 -8.95
N SER A 111 40.10 0.74 -10.06
CA SER A 111 41.47 0.43 -10.56
C SER A 111 42.49 1.54 -10.30
N ALA A 112 42.05 2.72 -9.77
CA ALA A 112 42.91 3.90 -9.69
C ALA A 112 43.69 3.99 -8.38
N GLY A 113 44.93 4.45 -8.47
CA GLY A 113 45.80 4.72 -7.34
C GLY A 113 46.26 3.48 -6.56
N ILE A 114 46.76 3.70 -5.33
CA ILE A 114 47.23 2.62 -4.44
C ILE A 114 46.04 1.76 -4.00
N ALA A 115 44.93 2.41 -3.57
CA ALA A 115 43.74 1.72 -3.13
C ALA A 115 43.15 0.81 -4.21
N GLY A 116 43.02 1.32 -5.46
CA GLY A 116 42.55 0.52 -6.59
C GLY A 116 43.50 -0.62 -6.95
N SER A 117 44.81 -0.39 -6.87
CA SER A 117 45.83 -1.48 -7.10
C SER A 117 45.71 -2.59 -6.04
N VAL A 118 45.43 -2.26 -4.77
CA VAL A 118 45.22 -3.26 -3.71
C VAL A 118 43.88 -3.98 -3.91
N PHE A 119 42.83 -3.26 -4.27
CA PHE A 119 41.52 -3.84 -4.53
C PHE A 119 41.56 -4.84 -5.67
N THR A 120 42.18 -4.49 -6.81
CA THR A 120 42.21 -5.33 -8.01
C THR A 120 43.17 -6.52 -7.89
N SER A 121 44.32 -6.32 -7.19
CA SER A 121 45.32 -7.41 -7.05
C SER A 121 45.07 -8.31 -5.84
N GLY A 122 44.26 -7.86 -4.85
CA GLY A 122 44.08 -8.55 -3.57
C GLY A 122 45.37 -8.62 -2.72
N LYS A 123 46.41 -7.86 -3.06
CA LYS A 123 47.71 -7.88 -2.38
C LYS A 123 47.91 -6.61 -1.54
N THR A 124 48.43 -6.78 -0.34
CA THR A 124 48.83 -5.65 0.52
C THR A 124 49.95 -4.85 -0.12
N MET A 125 49.95 -3.55 0.08
CA MET A 125 51.00 -2.64 -0.35
C MET A 125 51.50 -1.81 0.85
N ASN A 126 52.79 -1.94 1.13
CA ASN A 126 53.49 -1.12 2.12
C ASN A 126 54.49 -0.23 1.40
N ILE A 127 54.17 1.08 1.33
CA ILE A 127 54.93 2.05 0.56
C ILE A 127 55.59 3.05 1.50
N PRO A 128 56.91 2.94 1.67
CA PRO A 128 57.65 3.78 2.63
C PRO A 128 57.78 5.26 2.16
N TYR A 129 57.67 5.52 0.86
CA TYR A 129 57.78 6.84 0.25
C TYR A 129 56.73 7.01 -0.83
N ALA A 130 55.58 7.63 -0.50
CA ALA A 130 54.42 7.74 -1.40
C ALA A 130 54.73 8.41 -2.73
N TYR A 131 55.47 9.50 -2.72
CA TYR A 131 55.83 10.25 -3.94
C TYR A 131 56.86 9.55 -4.86
N ALA A 132 57.45 8.47 -4.41
CA ALA A 132 58.35 7.65 -5.25
C ALA A 132 57.59 6.52 -5.99
N ASP A 133 56.32 6.27 -5.62
CA ASP A 133 55.48 5.25 -6.28
C ASP A 133 54.66 5.85 -7.41
N LEU A 134 54.80 5.32 -8.61
CA LEU A 134 54.09 5.83 -9.80
C LEU A 134 52.57 5.72 -9.74
N ARG A 135 52.04 4.88 -8.89
CA ARG A 135 50.58 4.71 -8.66
C ARG A 135 50.00 5.77 -7.72
N PHE A 136 50.85 6.48 -6.96
CA PHE A 136 50.42 7.50 -6.06
C PHE A 136 49.94 8.75 -6.82
N ASN A 137 48.73 9.21 -6.55
CA ASN A 137 48.19 10.42 -7.14
C ASN A 137 48.31 11.61 -6.15
N PRO A 138 49.18 12.59 -6.39
CA PRO A 138 49.39 13.72 -5.49
C PRO A 138 48.29 14.81 -5.58
N ALA A 139 47.27 14.62 -6.41
CA ALA A 139 46.19 15.60 -6.58
C ALA A 139 45.41 15.85 -5.27
N PHE A 140 45.16 14.79 -4.50
CA PHE A 140 44.50 14.91 -3.19
C PHE A 140 45.35 15.66 -2.17
N ASP A 141 46.64 15.42 -2.13
CA ASP A 141 47.54 16.14 -1.27
C ASP A 141 47.58 17.65 -1.60
N LYS A 142 47.59 17.96 -2.91
CA LYS A 142 47.55 19.35 -3.39
C LYS A 142 46.24 20.07 -3.04
N GLN A 143 45.14 19.36 -3.13
CA GLN A 143 43.80 19.88 -2.86
C GLN A 143 43.55 20.10 -1.37
N THR A 144 44.03 19.21 -0.52
CA THR A 144 43.78 19.22 0.95
C THR A 144 44.90 19.86 1.76
N GLY A 145 46.03 20.19 1.13
CA GLY A 145 47.22 20.64 1.84
C GLY A 145 47.92 19.58 2.71
N TYR A 146 47.49 18.32 2.58
CA TYR A 146 48.09 17.20 3.30
C TYR A 146 49.35 16.70 2.58
N PHE A 147 50.31 16.20 3.31
CA PHE A 147 51.52 15.62 2.75
C PHE A 147 51.66 14.14 3.10
N THR A 148 51.42 13.28 2.13
CA THR A 148 51.50 11.82 2.30
C THR A 148 52.94 11.35 2.18
N ARG A 149 53.50 10.80 3.25
CA ARG A 149 54.87 10.27 3.32
C ARG A 149 54.92 8.77 3.09
N SER A 150 54.16 8.01 3.90
CA SER A 150 54.12 6.56 3.85
C SER A 150 52.68 6.04 3.78
N ILE A 151 52.48 4.92 3.13
CA ILE A 151 51.16 4.31 2.94
C ILE A 151 51.25 2.82 3.24
N LEU A 152 50.31 2.35 4.08
CA LEU A 152 50.02 0.93 4.24
C LEU A 152 48.57 0.70 3.80
N CYS A 153 48.36 -0.13 2.75
CA CYS A 153 47.03 -0.42 2.22
C CYS A 153 46.85 -1.95 2.18
N VAL A 154 45.72 -2.41 2.79
CA VAL A 154 45.37 -3.81 2.97
C VAL A 154 44.00 -4.10 2.37
N PRO A 155 43.82 -5.19 1.57
CA PRO A 155 42.51 -5.53 1.05
C PRO A 155 41.57 -6.03 2.14
N ILE A 156 40.28 -5.68 2.02
CA ILE A 156 39.20 -6.23 2.83
C ILE A 156 38.63 -7.42 2.05
N VAL A 157 38.80 -8.62 2.58
CA VAL A 157 38.39 -9.86 1.93
C VAL A 157 37.26 -10.49 2.74
N ASN A 158 36.13 -10.80 2.08
CA ASN A 158 35.00 -11.45 2.72
C ASN A 158 35.21 -12.96 2.92
N LYS A 159 34.27 -13.64 3.57
CA LYS A 159 34.36 -15.09 3.89
C LYS A 159 34.47 -16.00 2.65
N ILE A 160 33.99 -15.55 1.49
CA ILE A 160 34.08 -16.32 0.21
C ILE A 160 35.32 -15.99 -0.60
N GLY A 161 36.26 -15.20 -0.05
CA GLY A 161 37.54 -14.87 -0.70
C GLY A 161 37.45 -13.68 -1.68
N LYS A 162 36.32 -12.99 -1.79
CA LYS A 162 36.16 -11.82 -2.67
C LYS A 162 36.67 -10.56 -1.96
N VAL A 163 37.44 -9.74 -2.68
CA VAL A 163 37.84 -8.41 -2.20
C VAL A 163 36.62 -7.47 -2.30
N ILE A 164 36.20 -6.91 -1.18
CA ILE A 164 35.06 -6.01 -1.08
C ILE A 164 35.44 -4.54 -0.89
N GLY A 165 36.73 -4.28 -0.64
CA GLY A 165 37.27 -2.94 -0.42
C GLY A 165 38.73 -2.99 -0.01
N CYS A 166 39.24 -1.89 0.55
CA CYS A 166 40.57 -1.83 1.16
C CYS A 166 40.63 -0.81 2.29
N THR A 167 41.51 -1.04 3.26
CA THR A 167 41.85 -0.09 4.33
C THR A 167 43.20 0.50 4.04
N GLN A 168 43.27 1.82 3.97
CA GLN A 168 44.49 2.57 3.71
C GLN A 168 44.85 3.41 4.95
N VAL A 169 46.07 3.27 5.47
CA VAL A 169 46.58 4.02 6.59
C VAL A 169 47.78 4.84 6.13
N LEU A 170 47.82 6.13 6.55
CA LEU A 170 48.78 7.11 6.06
C LEU A 170 49.67 7.63 7.19
N ASN A 171 50.95 7.84 6.87
CA ASN A 171 51.93 8.54 7.72
C ASN A 171 52.10 7.96 9.12
N LYS A 172 52.78 6.83 9.24
CA LYS A 172 53.17 6.32 10.57
C LYS A 172 54.03 7.34 11.32
N LYS A 173 53.70 7.61 12.57
CA LYS A 173 54.46 8.48 13.45
C LYS A 173 55.70 7.73 13.94
N GLY A 174 56.88 8.38 13.84
CA GLY A 174 58.13 7.80 14.28
C GLY A 174 58.86 6.89 13.32
N GLY A 175 58.40 6.77 12.02
CA GLY A 175 59.12 5.99 11.05
C GLY A 175 58.29 5.49 9.86
N ARG A 176 58.58 4.29 9.39
CA ARG A 176 57.87 3.61 8.30
C ARG A 176 57.01 2.50 8.90
N PHE A 177 56.00 2.05 8.16
CA PHE A 177 55.23 0.86 8.52
C PHE A 177 56.13 -0.38 8.44
N THR A 178 56.06 -1.18 9.50
CA THR A 178 56.84 -2.42 9.66
C THR A 178 56.00 -3.63 9.21
N ASP A 179 56.64 -4.80 9.09
CA ASP A 179 55.98 -6.08 8.80
C ASP A 179 54.97 -6.46 9.92
N GLU A 180 55.28 -6.04 11.17
CA GLU A 180 54.35 -6.20 12.31
C GLU A 180 53.08 -5.33 12.14
N ASP A 181 53.25 -4.08 11.70
CA ASP A 181 52.12 -3.19 11.38
C ASP A 181 51.23 -3.77 10.26
N GLU A 182 51.86 -4.33 9.23
CA GLU A 182 51.16 -5.00 8.13
C GLU A 182 50.36 -6.20 8.65
N SER A 183 51.00 -7.04 9.48
CA SER A 183 50.33 -8.23 10.05
C SER A 183 49.15 -7.84 10.96
N ARG A 184 49.32 -6.81 11.79
CA ARG A 184 48.26 -6.28 12.66
C ARG A 184 47.09 -5.71 11.84
N LEU A 185 47.38 -4.89 10.83
CA LEU A 185 46.33 -4.31 9.99
C LEU A 185 45.58 -5.40 9.19
N LYS A 186 46.28 -6.43 8.70
CA LYS A 186 45.64 -7.59 8.03
C LYS A 186 44.68 -8.31 8.96
N ALA A 187 45.13 -8.65 10.19
CA ALA A 187 44.28 -9.34 11.16
C ALA A 187 43.06 -8.48 11.55
N PHE A 188 43.24 -7.19 11.77
CA PHE A 188 42.17 -6.25 12.05
C PHE A 188 41.17 -6.14 10.88
N THR A 189 41.67 -6.00 9.63
CA THR A 189 40.85 -5.87 8.42
C THR A 189 40.01 -7.12 8.16
N GLN A 190 40.48 -8.32 8.53
CA GLN A 190 39.67 -9.55 8.44
C GLN A 190 38.45 -9.51 9.37
N GLN A 191 38.61 -8.99 10.59
CA GLN A 191 37.47 -8.83 11.52
C GLN A 191 36.52 -7.72 11.05
N VAL A 192 37.08 -6.63 10.53
CA VAL A 192 36.31 -5.55 9.93
C VAL A 192 35.46 -6.06 8.76
N ALA A 193 35.97 -6.97 7.91
CA ALA A 193 35.20 -7.56 6.82
C ALA A 193 33.92 -8.26 7.30
N ILE A 194 34.01 -9.00 8.42
CA ILE A 194 32.87 -9.69 9.04
C ILE A 194 31.87 -8.67 9.59
N ALA A 195 32.35 -7.64 10.31
CA ALA A 195 31.49 -6.61 10.85
C ALA A 195 30.75 -5.82 9.75
N LEU A 196 31.44 -5.48 8.67
CA LEU A 196 30.86 -4.80 7.50
C LEU A 196 29.78 -5.63 6.82
N GLU A 197 30.02 -6.94 6.64
CA GLU A 197 29.06 -7.84 6.02
C GLU A 197 27.78 -7.94 6.88
N ASN A 198 27.94 -8.10 8.21
CA ASN A 198 26.82 -8.12 9.15
C ASN A 198 26.04 -6.80 9.17
N ALA A 199 26.73 -5.65 9.23
CA ALA A 199 26.09 -4.33 9.22
C ALA A 199 25.34 -4.07 7.90
N LYS A 200 25.91 -4.48 6.76
CA LYS A 200 25.25 -4.37 5.46
C LYS A 200 24.00 -5.24 5.37
N LEU A 201 24.08 -6.51 5.80
CA LEU A 201 22.92 -7.41 5.82
C LEU A 201 21.80 -6.84 6.71
N PHE A 202 22.16 -6.31 7.88
CA PHE A 202 21.17 -5.69 8.77
C PHE A 202 20.52 -4.45 8.15
N ASP A 203 21.30 -3.59 7.48
CA ASP A 203 20.79 -2.41 6.77
C ASP A 203 19.86 -2.82 5.61
N ASP A 204 20.23 -3.84 4.82
CA ASP A 204 19.42 -4.35 3.72
C ASP A 204 18.09 -4.96 4.22
N VAL A 205 18.12 -5.76 5.30
CA VAL A 205 16.90 -6.30 5.94
C VAL A 205 16.02 -5.19 6.48
N SER A 206 16.62 -4.19 7.16
CA SER A 206 15.89 -3.04 7.70
C SER A 206 15.24 -2.20 6.62
N LYS A 207 15.93 -1.97 5.50
CA LYS A 207 15.39 -1.27 4.33
C LYS A 207 14.25 -2.04 3.68
N SER A 208 14.42 -3.36 3.49
CA SER A 208 13.37 -4.22 2.95
C SER A 208 12.13 -4.22 3.82
N LYS A 209 12.30 -4.32 5.15
CA LYS A 209 11.20 -4.24 6.10
C LYS A 209 10.45 -2.91 6.01
N LYS A 210 11.18 -1.77 6.04
CA LYS A 210 10.58 -0.43 5.90
C LYS A 210 9.86 -0.24 4.57
N TYR A 211 10.42 -0.78 3.49
CA TYR A 211 9.78 -0.75 2.18
C TYR A 211 8.46 -1.51 2.17
N ASN A 212 8.43 -2.74 2.71
CA ASN A 212 7.22 -3.54 2.82
C ASN A 212 6.15 -2.88 3.69
N GLU A 213 6.54 -2.31 4.85
CA GLU A 213 5.64 -1.56 5.73
C GLU A 213 5.06 -0.32 5.02
N SER A 214 5.88 0.42 4.27
CA SER A 214 5.44 1.58 3.51
C SER A 214 4.49 1.20 2.39
N MET A 215 4.76 0.10 1.67
CA MET A 215 3.90 -0.42 0.62
C MET A 215 2.52 -0.78 1.19
N LEU A 216 2.47 -1.58 2.27
CA LEU A 216 1.23 -1.96 2.93
C LEU A 216 0.45 -0.75 3.45
N SER A 217 1.16 0.27 3.97
CA SER A 217 0.53 1.50 4.49
C SER A 217 -0.05 2.41 3.42
N SER A 218 0.48 2.34 2.19
CA SER A 218 0.01 3.15 1.05
C SER A 218 -1.18 2.54 0.31
N MET A 219 -1.48 1.25 0.55
CA MET A 219 -2.63 0.58 -0.06
C MET A 219 -3.95 1.14 0.44
N SER A 220 -4.92 1.37 -0.46
CA SER A 220 -6.30 1.76 -0.13
C SER A 220 -7.07 0.61 0.50
N ASN A 221 -6.79 -0.62 0.08
CA ASN A 221 -7.42 -1.82 0.60
C ASN A 221 -6.87 -2.20 1.98
N GLY A 222 -7.74 -2.67 2.86
CA GLY A 222 -7.36 -3.27 4.13
C GLY A 222 -6.63 -4.59 3.89
N VAL A 223 -5.45 -4.76 4.48
CA VAL A 223 -4.69 -5.99 4.39
C VAL A 223 -4.44 -6.52 5.80
N ILE A 224 -4.85 -7.77 6.04
CA ILE A 224 -4.67 -8.47 7.31
C ILE A 224 -3.95 -9.78 7.01
N THR A 225 -2.88 -10.10 7.73
CA THR A 225 -2.21 -11.40 7.63
C THR A 225 -2.41 -12.20 8.89
N ILE A 226 -2.66 -13.49 8.72
CA ILE A 226 -2.89 -14.47 9.78
C ILE A 226 -1.87 -15.59 9.60
N ASN A 227 -1.17 -15.99 10.67
CA ASN A 227 -0.17 -17.06 10.62
C ASN A 227 -0.81 -18.46 10.65
N GLU A 228 0.05 -19.49 10.64
CA GLU A 228 -0.37 -20.91 10.71
C GLU A 228 -1.16 -21.25 12.00
N GLU A 229 -0.87 -20.54 13.08
CA GLU A 229 -1.52 -20.69 14.39
C GLU A 229 -2.83 -19.90 14.51
N ASP A 230 -3.34 -19.34 13.42
CA ASP A 230 -4.54 -18.50 13.34
C ASP A 230 -4.45 -17.19 14.12
N GLU A 231 -3.23 -16.66 14.36
CA GLU A 231 -3.01 -15.36 14.97
C GLU A 231 -2.87 -14.25 13.92
N ILE A 232 -3.50 -13.13 14.16
CA ILE A 232 -3.38 -11.94 13.31
C ILE A 232 -2.02 -11.30 13.54
N VAL A 233 -1.15 -11.40 12.54
CA VAL A 233 0.24 -10.90 12.60
C VAL A 233 0.33 -9.44 12.20
N THR A 234 -0.37 -9.05 11.13
CA THR A 234 -0.37 -7.66 10.65
C THR A 234 -1.76 -7.19 10.26
N CYS A 235 -1.98 -5.90 10.41
CA CYS A 235 -3.12 -5.20 9.82
C CYS A 235 -2.62 -3.83 9.37
N ASN A 236 -2.75 -3.52 8.08
CA ASN A 236 -2.29 -2.25 7.54
C ASN A 236 -3.21 -1.08 7.97
N LYS A 237 -2.76 0.15 7.70
CA LYS A 237 -3.49 1.37 8.08
C LYS A 237 -4.93 1.42 7.54
N SER A 238 -5.14 0.95 6.31
CA SER A 238 -6.47 0.91 5.70
C SER A 238 -7.37 -0.14 6.35
N GLY A 239 -6.84 -1.33 6.68
CA GLY A 239 -7.57 -2.35 7.42
C GLY A 239 -8.02 -1.87 8.80
N LEU A 240 -7.13 -1.20 9.55
CA LEU A 240 -7.48 -0.59 10.83
C LEU A 240 -8.60 0.45 10.69
N LYS A 241 -8.55 1.27 9.62
CA LYS A 241 -9.58 2.29 9.33
C LYS A 241 -10.92 1.66 8.95
N ILE A 242 -10.93 0.66 8.06
CA ILE A 242 -12.14 -0.03 7.60
C ILE A 242 -12.82 -0.74 8.77
N LEU A 243 -12.04 -1.47 9.58
CA LEU A 243 -12.54 -2.21 10.75
C LEU A 243 -12.77 -1.32 11.98
N ARG A 244 -12.38 -0.04 11.93
CA ARG A 244 -12.50 0.94 13.02
C ARG A 244 -11.84 0.50 14.31
N VAL A 245 -10.67 -0.12 14.21
CA VAL A 245 -9.89 -0.62 15.34
C VAL A 245 -8.48 -0.02 15.35
N ILE A 246 -7.84 -0.05 16.49
CA ILE A 246 -6.42 0.30 16.62
C ILE A 246 -5.56 -0.98 16.59
N SER A 247 -4.30 -0.86 16.14
CA SER A 247 -3.39 -2.00 15.97
C SER A 247 -3.26 -2.88 17.23
N LYS A 248 -3.20 -2.28 18.41
CA LYS A 248 -3.11 -3.01 19.69
C LYS A 248 -4.32 -3.90 19.99
N ASN A 249 -5.46 -3.64 19.35
CA ASN A 249 -6.71 -4.36 19.59
C ASN A 249 -6.95 -5.49 18.58
N ILE A 250 -6.06 -5.68 17.61
CA ILE A 250 -6.21 -6.72 16.58
C ILE A 250 -4.97 -7.59 16.42
N VAL A 251 -3.77 -7.00 16.44
CA VAL A 251 -2.51 -7.75 16.25
C VAL A 251 -2.21 -8.61 17.48
N GLY A 252 -1.90 -9.88 17.26
CA GLY A 252 -1.66 -10.88 18.30
C GLY A 252 -2.93 -11.59 18.81
N LEU A 253 -4.12 -11.24 18.30
CA LEU A 253 -5.34 -11.97 18.62
C LEU A 253 -5.52 -13.17 17.68
N LYS A 254 -6.20 -14.20 18.19
CA LYS A 254 -6.71 -15.28 17.34
C LYS A 254 -7.81 -14.74 16.41
N SER A 255 -7.76 -15.09 15.13
CA SER A 255 -8.73 -14.64 14.12
C SER A 255 -10.18 -15.01 14.51
N GLU A 256 -10.40 -16.19 15.07
CA GLU A 256 -11.71 -16.64 15.60
C GLU A 256 -12.23 -15.73 16.72
N SER A 257 -11.35 -15.24 17.58
CA SER A 257 -11.73 -14.32 18.67
C SER A 257 -12.06 -12.92 18.17
N PHE A 258 -11.48 -12.52 17.04
CA PHE A 258 -11.72 -11.23 16.41
C PHE A 258 -12.96 -11.27 15.50
N PHE A 259 -13.05 -12.25 14.60
CA PHE A 259 -14.20 -12.44 13.71
C PHE A 259 -15.27 -13.32 14.35
N LYS A 260 -16.01 -12.78 15.30
CA LYS A 260 -17.06 -13.46 16.04
C LYS A 260 -18.45 -12.90 15.73
N GLU A 261 -19.48 -13.51 16.30
CA GLU A 261 -20.90 -13.12 16.14
C GLU A 261 -21.30 -13.07 14.66
N LYS A 262 -21.74 -11.92 14.16
CA LYS A 262 -22.15 -11.74 12.77
C LYS A 262 -21.00 -11.88 11.75
N ASN A 263 -19.76 -11.76 12.20
CA ASN A 263 -18.58 -11.90 11.35
C ASN A 263 -17.97 -13.33 11.38
N SER A 264 -18.57 -14.29 12.08
CA SER A 264 -18.05 -15.68 12.19
C SER A 264 -17.90 -16.38 10.85
N TRP A 265 -18.70 -16.01 9.84
CA TRP A 265 -18.60 -16.50 8.48
C TRP A 265 -17.22 -16.23 7.85
N ILE A 266 -16.52 -15.15 8.25
CA ILE A 266 -15.15 -14.85 7.78
C ILE A 266 -14.21 -15.93 8.25
N GLN A 267 -14.32 -16.38 9.51
CA GLN A 267 -13.50 -17.46 10.04
C GLN A 267 -13.77 -18.80 9.33
N GLU A 268 -15.02 -19.08 8.98
CA GLU A 268 -15.36 -20.26 8.18
C GLU A 268 -14.67 -20.24 6.82
N LYS A 269 -14.65 -19.08 6.15
CA LYS A 269 -13.96 -18.89 4.87
C LYS A 269 -12.44 -18.99 4.99
N ILE A 270 -11.85 -18.44 6.04
CA ILE A 270 -10.42 -18.63 6.35
C ILE A 270 -10.10 -20.12 6.46
N ASN A 271 -10.93 -20.89 7.17
CA ASN A 271 -10.74 -22.33 7.35
C ASN A 271 -10.88 -23.11 6.02
N VAL A 272 -11.72 -22.65 5.09
CA VAL A 272 -11.82 -23.23 3.74
C VAL A 272 -10.51 -23.00 2.98
N VAL A 273 -10.01 -21.77 2.91
CA VAL A 273 -8.74 -21.42 2.22
C VAL A 273 -7.55 -22.17 2.84
N LYS A 274 -7.52 -22.30 4.16
CA LYS A 274 -6.47 -23.06 4.87
C LYS A 274 -6.44 -24.54 4.49
N LYS A 275 -7.60 -25.13 4.14
CA LYS A 275 -7.70 -26.53 3.73
C LYS A 275 -7.54 -26.75 2.23
N SER A 276 -8.13 -25.89 1.42
CA SER A 276 -8.10 -26.01 -0.04
C SER A 276 -6.81 -25.48 -0.67
N HIS A 277 -6.16 -24.53 -0.01
CA HIS A 277 -5.07 -23.70 -0.54
C HIS A 277 -5.47 -22.92 -1.79
N GLU A 278 -6.76 -22.70 -2.02
CA GLU A 278 -7.30 -21.94 -3.14
C GLU A 278 -7.84 -20.58 -2.65
N PRO A 279 -7.74 -19.52 -3.45
CA PRO A 279 -8.32 -18.22 -3.13
C PRO A 279 -9.83 -18.26 -3.00
N GLU A 280 -10.39 -17.52 -2.05
CA GLU A 280 -11.84 -17.26 -1.93
C GLU A 280 -12.11 -15.77 -2.15
N LEU A 281 -13.10 -15.47 -3.00
CA LEU A 281 -13.54 -14.11 -3.31
C LEU A 281 -15.02 -13.98 -2.90
N ILE A 282 -15.30 -13.06 -1.99
CA ILE A 282 -16.65 -12.75 -1.51
C ILE A 282 -16.95 -11.30 -1.85
N MET A 283 -17.86 -11.11 -2.80
CA MET A 283 -18.29 -9.80 -3.25
C MET A 283 -19.47 -9.31 -2.42
N ASP A 284 -19.49 -8.00 -2.18
CA ASP A 284 -20.62 -7.29 -1.59
C ASP A 284 -21.09 -7.86 -0.23
N CYS A 285 -20.13 -8.21 0.63
CA CYS A 285 -20.42 -8.69 1.98
C CYS A 285 -20.57 -7.54 2.99
N GLU A 286 -21.27 -7.79 4.08
CA GLU A 286 -21.43 -6.86 5.19
C GLU A 286 -20.60 -7.31 6.38
N ILE A 287 -19.78 -6.39 6.90
CA ILE A 287 -18.94 -6.61 8.08
C ILE A 287 -19.43 -5.71 9.20
N GLU A 288 -19.80 -6.30 10.33
CA GLU A 288 -20.18 -5.54 11.53
C GLU A 288 -18.91 -5.01 12.21
N VAL A 289 -18.81 -3.71 12.36
CA VAL A 289 -17.70 -3.02 13.02
C VAL A 289 -18.21 -2.20 14.20
N PHE A 290 -17.40 -2.09 15.26
CA PHE A 290 -17.73 -1.25 16.40
C PHE A 290 -17.09 0.12 16.25
N ASN A 291 -17.91 1.14 16.12
CA ASN A 291 -17.43 2.52 16.07
C ASN A 291 -17.28 3.08 17.48
N SER A 292 -16.04 3.26 17.93
CA SER A 292 -15.71 3.75 19.26
C SER A 292 -16.10 5.22 19.48
N GLU A 293 -16.29 6.02 18.40
CA GLU A 293 -16.62 7.45 18.52
C GLU A 293 -18.09 7.68 18.90
N ASN A 294 -18.99 6.83 18.41
CA ASN A 294 -20.42 6.93 18.67
C ASN A 294 -21.00 5.75 19.46
N GLU A 295 -20.13 4.83 19.93
CA GLU A 295 -20.47 3.61 20.70
C GLU A 295 -21.55 2.74 20.03
N LYS A 296 -21.58 2.70 18.69
CA LYS A 296 -22.56 1.93 17.92
C LYS A 296 -21.88 0.88 17.03
N LYS A 297 -22.60 -0.22 16.84
CA LYS A 297 -22.28 -1.20 15.81
C LYS A 297 -22.76 -0.64 14.47
N GLU A 298 -21.89 -0.64 13.48
CA GLU A 298 -22.16 -0.19 12.12
C GLU A 298 -21.84 -1.31 11.13
N LEU A 299 -22.49 -1.29 9.98
CA LEU A 299 -22.21 -2.22 8.89
C LEU A 299 -21.34 -1.53 7.84
N VAL A 300 -20.25 -2.17 7.47
CA VAL A 300 -19.37 -1.78 6.35
C VAL A 300 -19.62 -2.75 5.21
N SER A 301 -19.98 -2.22 4.04
CA SER A 301 -20.05 -3.05 2.83
C SER A 301 -18.67 -3.17 2.22
N ALA A 302 -18.22 -4.40 1.99
CA ALA A 302 -16.88 -4.67 1.49
C ALA A 302 -16.85 -5.81 0.49
N ASN A 303 -15.83 -5.81 -0.38
CA ASN A 303 -15.37 -7.00 -1.08
C ASN A 303 -14.25 -7.62 -0.23
N LEU A 304 -14.34 -8.91 0.05
CA LEU A 304 -13.36 -9.66 0.81
C LEU A 304 -12.69 -10.69 -0.09
N THR A 305 -11.36 -10.61 -0.21
CA THR A 305 -10.54 -11.64 -0.85
C THR A 305 -9.68 -12.32 0.21
N ILE A 306 -9.69 -13.64 0.24
CA ILE A 306 -8.88 -14.45 1.15
C ILE A 306 -7.92 -15.29 0.32
N LEU A 307 -6.63 -15.13 0.56
CA LEU A 307 -5.54 -15.77 -0.19
C LEU A 307 -4.69 -16.65 0.74
N PRO A 308 -4.28 -17.85 0.31
CA PRO A 308 -3.28 -18.61 1.04
C PRO A 308 -1.89 -17.96 0.86
N LEU A 309 -1.13 -17.87 1.94
CA LEU A 309 0.30 -17.53 1.90
C LEU A 309 1.09 -18.83 1.85
N ILE A 310 1.77 -19.08 0.73
CA ILE A 310 2.51 -20.32 0.47
C ILE A 310 3.95 -19.97 0.15
N ASN A 311 4.89 -20.74 0.71
CA ASN A 311 6.31 -20.61 0.35
C ASN A 311 6.60 -21.42 -0.91
N GLU A 312 6.94 -20.72 -2.00
CA GLU A 312 7.27 -21.32 -3.31
C GLU A 312 8.77 -21.66 -3.48
N GLU A 313 9.57 -21.63 -2.41
CA GLU A 313 11.05 -21.74 -2.49
C GLU A 313 11.61 -23.10 -2.96
N ASN A 314 10.91 -23.87 -3.78
CA ASN A 314 11.48 -25.12 -4.35
C ASN A 314 11.00 -25.42 -5.76
N GLU A 315 11.12 -24.50 -6.71
CA GLU A 315 11.13 -24.85 -8.13
C GLU A 315 12.36 -25.75 -8.42
N GLY A 316 12.18 -27.07 -8.34
CA GLY A 316 13.21 -28.03 -8.77
C GLY A 316 13.45 -29.25 -7.89
N ARG A 317 12.76 -29.42 -6.77
CA ARG A 317 12.79 -30.66 -5.98
C ARG A 317 11.44 -31.36 -6.00
N THR A 318 11.43 -32.61 -6.45
CA THR A 318 10.25 -33.47 -6.63
C THR A 318 9.53 -33.88 -5.33
N ASP A 319 9.92 -33.35 -4.15
CA ASP A 319 9.39 -33.70 -2.84
C ASP A 319 9.06 -32.47 -1.95
N SER A 320 8.94 -31.27 -2.51
CA SER A 320 8.57 -30.08 -1.74
C SER A 320 7.06 -29.98 -1.56
N GLN A 321 6.56 -30.37 -0.40
CA GLN A 321 5.28 -29.91 0.09
C GLN A 321 5.35 -28.38 0.19
N ASN A 322 4.51 -27.68 -0.59
CA ASN A 322 4.33 -26.23 -0.44
C ASN A 322 3.98 -25.94 1.03
N GLN A 323 4.90 -25.28 1.73
CA GLN A 323 4.67 -24.97 3.14
C GLN A 323 3.66 -23.82 3.23
N PHE A 324 2.51 -24.08 3.82
CA PHE A 324 1.51 -23.06 4.14
C PHE A 324 2.05 -22.18 5.25
N LEU A 325 2.15 -20.87 5.00
CA LEU A 325 2.66 -19.86 5.96
C LEU A 325 1.54 -19.11 6.68
N GLY A 326 0.30 -19.25 6.19
CA GLY A 326 -0.83 -18.52 6.75
C GLY A 326 -1.81 -18.04 5.70
N THR A 327 -2.60 -17.04 6.04
CA THR A 327 -3.67 -16.50 5.19
C THR A 327 -3.59 -14.98 5.12
N LEU A 328 -3.83 -14.42 3.94
CA LEU A 328 -3.96 -12.99 3.72
C LEU A 328 -5.41 -12.64 3.41
N LEU A 329 -5.97 -11.71 4.16
CA LEU A 329 -7.29 -11.12 3.90
C LEU A 329 -7.10 -9.74 3.31
N MET A 330 -7.77 -9.48 2.19
CA MET A 330 -7.83 -8.16 1.56
C MET A 330 -9.27 -7.66 1.58
N LEU A 331 -9.47 -6.49 2.17
CA LEU A 331 -10.75 -5.81 2.36
C LEU A 331 -10.80 -4.55 1.49
N GLU A 332 -11.76 -4.47 0.60
CA GLU A 332 -12.07 -3.28 -0.17
C GLU A 332 -13.39 -2.70 0.33
N ASP A 333 -13.37 -1.48 0.88
CA ASP A 333 -14.57 -0.79 1.37
C ASP A 333 -15.33 -0.18 0.19
N ILE A 334 -16.52 -0.73 -0.10
CA ILE A 334 -17.43 -0.27 -1.17
C ILE A 334 -18.63 0.52 -0.62
N SER A 335 -18.56 0.93 0.66
CA SER A 335 -19.69 1.62 1.32
C SER A 335 -20.02 2.99 0.71
N SER A 336 -19.01 3.68 0.15
CA SER A 336 -19.20 4.96 -0.54
C SER A 336 -19.87 4.77 -1.90
N GLU A 337 -19.45 3.78 -2.66
CA GLU A 337 -19.99 3.39 -3.96
C GLU A 337 -21.45 2.95 -3.82
N LYS A 338 -21.74 2.10 -2.84
CA LYS A 338 -23.12 1.70 -2.54
C LYS A 338 -24.01 2.87 -2.14
N ARG A 339 -23.53 3.76 -1.28
CA ARG A 339 -24.28 4.97 -0.90
C ARG A 339 -24.52 5.89 -2.09
N MET A 340 -23.51 6.08 -2.94
CA MET A 340 -23.63 6.86 -4.16
C MET A 340 -24.67 6.23 -5.10
N LYS A 341 -24.57 4.92 -5.37
CA LYS A 341 -25.52 4.18 -6.19
C LYS A 341 -26.95 4.27 -5.63
N SER A 342 -27.14 4.06 -4.33
CA SER A 342 -28.44 4.19 -3.67
C SER A 342 -28.99 5.62 -3.71
N THR A 343 -28.12 6.62 -3.61
CA THR A 343 -28.52 8.03 -3.75
C THR A 343 -28.92 8.33 -5.18
N MET A 344 -28.11 7.92 -6.17
CA MET A 344 -28.44 8.11 -7.60
C MET A 344 -29.76 7.43 -7.98
N SER A 345 -30.03 6.23 -7.50
CA SER A 345 -31.27 5.50 -7.74
C SER A 345 -32.54 6.18 -7.16
N ARG A 346 -32.37 7.14 -6.25
CA ARG A 346 -33.51 7.97 -5.74
C ARG A 346 -33.83 9.16 -6.64
N TYR A 347 -32.87 9.59 -7.46
CA TYR A 347 -33.00 10.78 -8.30
C TYR A 347 -33.07 10.46 -9.80
N MET A 348 -32.76 9.23 -10.20
CA MET A 348 -32.82 8.78 -11.59
C MET A 348 -33.18 7.29 -11.64
N ASP A 349 -33.65 6.85 -12.82
CA ASP A 349 -34.00 5.44 -13.06
C ASP A 349 -32.78 4.52 -12.81
N PRO A 350 -32.93 3.38 -12.10
CA PRO A 350 -31.85 2.44 -11.81
C PRO A 350 -31.14 1.89 -13.05
N GLY A 351 -31.85 1.74 -14.17
CA GLY A 351 -31.27 1.30 -15.45
C GLY A 351 -30.29 2.32 -16.01
N ILE A 352 -30.66 3.61 -15.95
CA ILE A 352 -29.80 4.72 -16.37
C ILE A 352 -28.60 4.86 -15.44
N ALA A 353 -28.82 4.74 -14.13
CA ALA A 353 -27.73 4.81 -13.14
C ALA A 353 -26.69 3.70 -13.36
N ASN A 354 -27.12 2.47 -13.67
CA ASN A 354 -26.19 1.37 -13.99
C ASN A 354 -25.44 1.62 -15.31
N GLN A 355 -26.12 2.06 -16.35
CA GLN A 355 -25.50 2.35 -17.65
C GLN A 355 -24.45 3.46 -17.55
N LEU A 356 -24.71 4.52 -16.78
CA LEU A 356 -23.74 5.60 -16.52
C LEU A 356 -22.51 5.12 -15.74
N LEU A 357 -22.67 4.12 -14.87
CA LEU A 357 -21.58 3.53 -14.10
C LEU A 357 -20.72 2.54 -14.91
N GLU A 358 -21.35 1.84 -15.88
CA GLU A 358 -20.67 0.84 -16.72
C GLU A 358 -19.95 1.48 -17.92
N ASP A 359 -20.58 2.44 -18.60
CA ASP A 359 -20.09 3.02 -19.87
C ASP A 359 -19.22 4.29 -19.68
N GLY A 360 -19.15 4.83 -18.46
CA GLY A 360 -18.43 6.06 -18.18
C GLY A 360 -19.19 7.33 -18.63
N ALA A 361 -18.74 8.50 -18.15
CA ALA A 361 -19.44 9.79 -18.28
C ALA A 361 -19.50 10.41 -19.70
N ASP A 362 -19.17 9.67 -20.76
CA ASP A 362 -19.02 10.20 -22.13
C ASP A 362 -20.24 10.00 -23.03
N ILE A 363 -21.41 9.67 -22.47
CA ILE A 363 -22.65 9.62 -23.26
C ILE A 363 -23.25 11.02 -23.37
N MET A 364 -22.53 11.93 -24.02
CA MET A 364 -23.06 13.19 -24.52
C MET A 364 -23.71 12.94 -25.89
N GLY A 365 -25.02 12.92 -25.94
CA GLY A 365 -25.76 12.80 -27.20
C GLY A 365 -27.09 12.07 -27.02
N GLY A 366 -28.10 12.47 -27.78
CA GLY A 366 -29.38 11.78 -27.86
C GLY A 366 -29.34 10.67 -28.90
N LEU A 367 -30.01 9.58 -28.63
CA LEU A 367 -30.25 8.49 -29.59
C LEU A 367 -31.65 8.58 -30.15
N ASP A 368 -31.77 8.48 -31.49
CA ASP A 368 -33.06 8.33 -32.15
C ASP A 368 -33.65 6.96 -31.81
N THR A 369 -34.80 6.95 -31.18
CA THR A 369 -35.51 5.72 -30.82
C THR A 369 -37.00 5.88 -30.93
N THR A 370 -37.73 4.78 -30.87
CA THR A 370 -39.19 4.78 -30.77
C THR A 370 -39.58 4.36 -29.38
N ALA A 371 -40.36 5.18 -28.69
CA ALA A 371 -40.86 4.89 -27.36
C ALA A 371 -42.35 5.21 -27.21
N THR A 372 -43.00 4.57 -26.26
CA THR A 372 -44.36 4.88 -25.84
C THR A 372 -44.31 5.81 -24.64
N LEU A 373 -44.83 7.02 -24.81
CA LEU A 373 -44.78 8.11 -23.86
C LEU A 373 -46.08 8.18 -23.06
N LEU A 374 -45.98 8.33 -21.76
CA LEU A 374 -47.11 8.44 -20.87
C LEU A 374 -47.03 9.78 -20.12
N PHE A 375 -48.11 10.55 -20.22
CA PHE A 375 -48.33 11.73 -19.38
C PHE A 375 -49.58 11.50 -18.53
N SER A 376 -49.51 11.88 -17.24
CA SER A 376 -50.68 11.87 -16.38
C SER A 376 -50.73 13.13 -15.50
N ASP A 377 -51.93 13.63 -15.18
CA ASP A 377 -52.12 14.80 -14.36
C ASP A 377 -53.36 14.63 -13.46
N LEU A 378 -53.33 15.19 -12.25
CA LEU A 378 -54.44 15.16 -11.31
C LEU A 378 -55.48 16.21 -11.66
N ARG A 379 -56.74 15.82 -11.67
CA ARG A 379 -57.85 16.75 -11.93
C ARG A 379 -58.13 17.62 -10.73
N SER A 380 -58.30 18.93 -10.96
CA SER A 380 -58.65 19.91 -9.97
C SER A 380 -57.66 19.99 -8.80
N PHE A 381 -56.40 19.68 -9.05
CA PHE A 381 -55.35 19.66 -8.02
C PHE A 381 -55.21 21.00 -7.29
N THR A 382 -55.32 22.13 -8.00
CA THR A 382 -55.25 23.46 -7.41
C THR A 382 -56.26 23.65 -6.26
N ASN A 383 -57.50 23.20 -6.43
CA ASN A 383 -58.52 23.31 -5.39
C ASN A 383 -58.22 22.42 -4.17
N ILE A 384 -57.57 21.26 -4.43
CA ILE A 384 -57.18 20.33 -3.37
C ILE A 384 -56.05 20.92 -2.54
N THR A 385 -55.04 21.54 -3.17
CA THR A 385 -53.88 22.13 -2.50
C THR A 385 -54.25 23.33 -1.62
N GLU A 386 -55.21 24.16 -2.08
CA GLU A 386 -55.69 25.27 -1.28
C GLU A 386 -56.30 24.81 0.05
N SER A 387 -56.95 23.63 0.06
CA SER A 387 -57.55 23.06 1.28
C SER A 387 -56.57 22.39 2.21
N LEU A 388 -55.45 21.84 1.68
CA LEU A 388 -54.48 21.03 2.45
C LEU A 388 -53.30 21.82 3.00
N GLY A 389 -53.01 22.99 2.44
CA GLY A 389 -51.78 23.74 2.71
C GLY A 389 -50.50 23.03 2.22
N ALA A 390 -49.36 23.70 2.36
CA ALA A 390 -48.11 23.25 1.75
C ALA A 390 -47.66 21.85 2.21
N GLN A 391 -47.64 21.59 3.51
CA GLN A 391 -47.20 20.28 4.03
C GLN A 391 -48.18 19.15 3.69
N GLY A 392 -49.48 19.41 3.73
CA GLY A 392 -50.49 18.45 3.35
C GLY A 392 -50.42 18.09 1.87
N THR A 393 -50.13 19.06 1.01
CA THR A 393 -49.92 18.88 -0.44
C THR A 393 -48.72 17.97 -0.72
N VAL A 394 -47.57 18.25 -0.10
CA VAL A 394 -46.35 17.40 -0.28
C VAL A 394 -46.62 15.97 0.17
N LYS A 395 -47.30 15.79 1.32
CA LYS A 395 -47.67 14.45 1.80
C LYS A 395 -48.57 13.72 0.82
N LEU A 396 -49.62 14.40 0.33
CA LEU A 396 -50.54 13.83 -0.67
C LEU A 396 -49.82 13.44 -1.95
N LEU A 397 -48.95 14.31 -2.47
CA LEU A 397 -48.19 14.03 -3.68
C LEU A 397 -47.25 12.83 -3.51
N ASN A 398 -46.56 12.73 -2.38
CA ASN A 398 -45.68 11.61 -2.13
C ASN A 398 -46.43 10.27 -2.07
N GLU A 399 -47.58 10.22 -1.38
CA GLU A 399 -48.44 9.02 -1.36
C GLU A 399 -49.01 8.68 -2.74
N TYR A 400 -49.42 9.68 -3.52
CA TYR A 400 -49.89 9.52 -4.89
C TYR A 400 -48.79 9.00 -5.83
N PHE A 401 -47.61 9.65 -5.81
CA PHE A 401 -46.51 9.29 -6.66
C PHE A 401 -45.98 7.87 -6.38
N GLU A 402 -45.94 7.47 -5.11
CA GLU A 402 -45.53 6.11 -4.74
C GLU A 402 -46.42 5.05 -5.43
N ILE A 403 -47.75 5.24 -5.35
CA ILE A 403 -48.73 4.33 -5.99
C ILE A 403 -48.57 4.32 -7.51
N MET A 404 -48.41 5.50 -8.14
CA MET A 404 -48.38 5.63 -9.58
C MET A 404 -47.08 5.14 -10.21
N VAL A 405 -45.95 5.44 -9.57
CA VAL A 405 -44.61 5.00 -9.99
C VAL A 405 -44.53 3.48 -9.91
N GLU A 406 -45.08 2.85 -8.88
CA GLU A 406 -45.16 1.41 -8.78
C GLU A 406 -45.89 0.79 -9.99
N CYS A 407 -47.03 1.38 -10.46
CA CYS A 407 -47.72 0.91 -11.64
C CYS A 407 -46.88 1.00 -12.94
N ILE A 408 -46.04 2.04 -13.04
CA ILE A 408 -45.15 2.25 -14.20
C ILE A 408 -44.02 1.24 -14.16
N THR A 409 -43.33 1.12 -13.02
CA THR A 409 -42.15 0.25 -12.86
C THR A 409 -42.51 -1.23 -12.92
N GLU A 410 -43.66 -1.68 -12.40
CA GLU A 410 -44.18 -3.05 -12.56
C GLU A 410 -44.33 -3.48 -14.02
N GLN A 411 -44.61 -2.52 -14.90
CA GLN A 411 -44.71 -2.75 -16.36
C GLN A 411 -43.37 -2.47 -17.08
N GLY A 412 -42.27 -2.21 -16.33
CA GLY A 412 -40.93 -1.92 -16.85
C GLY A 412 -40.87 -0.58 -17.59
N GLY A 413 -41.71 0.38 -17.21
CA GLY A 413 -41.64 1.76 -17.68
C GLY A 413 -40.57 2.55 -16.89
N MET A 414 -39.95 3.48 -17.58
CA MET A 414 -38.98 4.44 -17.02
C MET A 414 -39.73 5.70 -16.58
N LEU A 415 -39.58 6.11 -15.32
CA LEU A 415 -40.03 7.42 -14.86
C LEU A 415 -39.01 8.47 -15.33
N ASP A 416 -39.46 9.48 -16.11
CA ASP A 416 -38.61 10.60 -16.49
C ASP A 416 -38.59 11.66 -15.37
N LYS A 417 -39.71 12.30 -15.11
CA LYS A 417 -39.83 13.33 -14.07
C LYS A 417 -41.25 13.58 -13.58
N PHE A 418 -41.33 14.26 -12.44
CA PHE A 418 -42.57 14.88 -11.98
C PHE A 418 -42.62 16.34 -12.45
N ILE A 419 -43.77 16.78 -12.95
CA ILE A 419 -44.01 18.18 -13.36
C ILE A 419 -45.20 18.72 -12.56
N GLY A 420 -44.93 19.23 -11.34
CA GLY A 420 -45.99 19.55 -10.40
C GLY A 420 -46.67 18.28 -9.88
N ASP A 421 -47.94 18.09 -10.20
CA ASP A 421 -48.74 16.90 -9.94
C ASP A 421 -48.79 15.93 -11.12
N ALA A 422 -48.17 16.29 -12.25
CA ALA A 422 -48.06 15.45 -13.43
C ALA A 422 -46.90 14.48 -13.37
N ILE A 423 -47.04 13.33 -14.03
CA ILE A 423 -46.03 12.31 -14.21
C ILE A 423 -45.69 12.19 -15.69
N MET A 424 -44.41 12.21 -16.02
CA MET A 424 -43.89 11.87 -17.33
C MET A 424 -43.12 10.55 -17.27
N ALA A 425 -43.50 9.59 -18.09
CA ALA A 425 -42.87 8.28 -18.13
C ALA A 425 -42.78 7.76 -19.57
N ALA A 426 -41.92 6.77 -19.79
CA ALA A 426 -41.73 6.15 -21.09
C ALA A 426 -41.58 4.62 -21.01
N PHE A 427 -41.97 3.93 -22.07
CA PHE A 427 -41.75 2.50 -22.27
C PHE A 427 -40.95 2.30 -23.56
N GLY A 428 -39.95 1.42 -23.51
CA GLY A 428 -38.95 1.27 -24.55
C GLY A 428 -37.67 2.07 -24.32
N LEU A 429 -37.48 2.56 -23.09
CA LEU A 429 -36.28 3.24 -22.63
C LEU A 429 -35.90 2.76 -21.23
N PRO A 430 -34.61 2.67 -20.86
CA PRO A 430 -33.45 2.70 -21.76
C PRO A 430 -33.38 1.45 -22.66
N ILE A 431 -34.12 0.40 -22.31
CA ILE A 431 -34.15 -0.89 -23.03
C ILE A 431 -35.47 -1.03 -23.73
N LYS A 432 -35.42 -1.34 -25.02
CA LYS A 432 -36.61 -1.56 -25.87
C LYS A 432 -37.09 -3.00 -25.75
N HIS A 433 -38.42 -3.17 -25.64
CA HIS A 433 -39.10 -4.46 -25.68
C HIS A 433 -40.08 -4.50 -26.86
N GLU A 434 -40.53 -5.70 -27.23
CA GLU A 434 -41.43 -5.88 -28.34
C GLU A 434 -42.89 -5.47 -28.07
N ASP A 435 -43.24 -5.26 -26.79
CA ASP A 435 -44.60 -4.99 -26.29
C ASP A 435 -44.71 -3.70 -25.49
N ASP A 436 -43.82 -2.73 -25.75
CA ASP A 436 -43.75 -1.48 -25.01
C ASP A 436 -45.04 -0.67 -25.05
N GLU A 437 -45.76 -0.70 -26.18
CA GLU A 437 -47.09 -0.06 -26.33
C GLU A 437 -48.13 -0.71 -25.41
N ASP A 438 -48.14 -2.04 -25.34
CA ASP A 438 -49.06 -2.78 -24.47
C ASP A 438 -48.74 -2.55 -23.00
N ARG A 439 -47.42 -2.46 -22.65
CA ARG A 439 -46.95 -2.19 -21.32
C ARG A 439 -47.37 -0.80 -20.85
N GLY A 440 -47.23 0.20 -21.71
CA GLY A 440 -47.70 1.56 -21.46
C GLY A 440 -49.20 1.64 -21.17
N VAL A 441 -50.00 0.98 -22.01
CA VAL A 441 -51.48 0.93 -21.84
C VAL A 441 -51.86 0.19 -20.56
N LYS A 442 -51.22 -0.95 -20.26
CA LYS A 442 -51.45 -1.70 -19.02
C LYS A 442 -51.08 -0.88 -17.79
N ALA A 443 -49.97 -0.15 -17.82
CA ALA A 443 -49.59 0.76 -16.73
C ALA A 443 -50.68 1.83 -16.51
N GLY A 444 -51.13 2.51 -17.56
CA GLY A 444 -52.21 3.49 -17.48
C GLY A 444 -53.51 2.92 -16.90
N ILE A 445 -53.91 1.73 -17.32
CA ILE A 445 -55.10 1.04 -16.76
C ILE A 445 -54.89 0.71 -15.28
N ASN A 446 -53.69 0.24 -14.90
CA ASN A 446 -53.38 -0.08 -13.51
C ASN A 446 -53.38 1.18 -12.63
N MET A 447 -52.83 2.29 -13.12
CA MET A 447 -52.84 3.59 -12.40
C MET A 447 -54.28 4.00 -12.08
N ILE A 448 -55.21 3.95 -13.05
CA ILE A 448 -56.64 4.27 -12.79
C ILE A 448 -57.25 3.31 -11.77
N LYS A 449 -57.03 2.00 -11.91
CA LYS A 449 -57.57 0.99 -10.98
C LYS A 449 -57.05 1.19 -9.54
N ARG A 450 -55.74 1.42 -9.39
CA ARG A 450 -55.14 1.66 -8.06
C ARG A 450 -55.61 2.97 -7.46
N LEU A 451 -55.78 4.02 -8.28
CA LEU A 451 -56.35 5.27 -7.83
C LEU A 451 -57.79 5.08 -7.29
N TRP A 452 -58.62 4.29 -7.94
CA TRP A 452 -59.95 3.97 -7.44
C TRP A 452 -59.91 3.23 -6.11
N GLY A 453 -59.07 2.19 -5.99
CA GLY A 453 -58.87 1.48 -4.73
C GLY A 453 -58.40 2.40 -3.60
N TRP A 454 -57.49 3.32 -3.91
CA TRP A 454 -57.02 4.31 -2.92
C TRP A 454 -58.11 5.32 -2.55
N ASN A 455 -58.96 5.72 -3.52
CA ASN A 455 -60.11 6.58 -3.24
C ASN A 455 -61.11 5.93 -2.27
N ASP A 456 -61.33 4.62 -2.33
CA ASP A 456 -62.16 3.90 -1.37
C ASP A 456 -61.63 4.02 0.07
N ILE A 457 -60.31 4.01 0.22
CA ILE A 457 -59.62 4.22 1.51
C ILE A 457 -59.78 5.67 1.95
N ARG A 458 -59.52 6.64 1.06
CA ARG A 458 -59.63 8.07 1.29
C ARG A 458 -61.06 8.47 1.70
N ASN A 459 -62.05 7.91 1.05
CA ASN A 459 -63.49 8.14 1.37
C ASN A 459 -63.81 7.66 2.80
N LYS A 460 -63.27 6.53 3.23
CA LYS A 460 -63.43 6.02 4.60
C LYS A 460 -62.76 6.94 5.64
N GLU A 461 -61.70 7.64 5.25
CA GLU A 461 -61.00 8.62 6.07
C GLU A 461 -61.64 10.04 6.02
N GLY A 462 -62.73 10.21 5.26
CA GLY A 462 -63.39 11.51 5.07
C GLY A 462 -62.63 12.49 4.16
N LYS A 463 -61.69 11.98 3.36
CA LYS A 463 -60.90 12.78 2.43
C LYS A 463 -61.56 12.77 1.03
N PRO A 464 -61.49 13.86 0.24
CA PRO A 464 -62.10 13.91 -1.08
C PRO A 464 -61.40 12.93 -2.04
N PRO A 465 -62.14 12.29 -2.95
CA PRO A 465 -61.56 11.43 -3.95
C PRO A 465 -60.74 12.22 -4.95
N LEU A 466 -59.73 11.55 -5.54
CA LEU A 466 -58.87 12.08 -6.60
C LEU A 466 -59.30 11.49 -7.96
N ASP A 467 -59.15 12.27 -9.00
CA ASP A 467 -59.33 11.81 -10.39
C ASP A 467 -58.15 12.26 -11.22
N MET A 468 -57.85 11.55 -12.31
CA MET A 468 -56.66 11.82 -13.15
C MET A 468 -56.99 11.62 -14.63
N GLY A 469 -56.22 12.31 -15.49
CA GLY A 469 -56.14 12.10 -16.90
C GLY A 469 -54.82 11.44 -17.33
N LEU A 470 -54.85 10.65 -18.37
CA LEU A 470 -53.71 9.97 -18.94
C LEU A 470 -53.68 10.11 -20.46
N GLY A 471 -52.54 10.53 -21.00
CA GLY A 471 -52.25 10.58 -22.43
C GLY A 471 -51.12 9.63 -22.81
N LEU A 472 -51.35 8.79 -23.83
CA LEU A 472 -50.34 7.85 -24.32
C LEU A 472 -50.10 8.06 -25.82
N ASN A 473 -48.83 8.20 -26.21
CA ASN A 473 -48.42 8.31 -27.60
C ASN A 473 -47.16 7.52 -27.87
N THR A 474 -47.11 6.81 -28.99
CA THR A 474 -45.90 6.11 -29.44
C THR A 474 -45.34 6.80 -30.66
N ASP A 475 -44.10 7.25 -30.58
CA ASP A 475 -43.48 7.98 -31.70
C ASP A 475 -41.97 7.84 -31.68
N LYS A 476 -41.33 8.32 -32.75
CA LYS A 476 -39.88 8.53 -32.80
C LYS A 476 -39.50 9.75 -31.96
N ILE A 477 -38.54 9.57 -31.12
CA ILE A 477 -38.04 10.61 -30.21
C ILE A 477 -36.52 10.55 -30.14
N VAL A 478 -35.92 11.61 -29.64
CA VAL A 478 -34.53 11.64 -29.22
C VAL A 478 -34.50 11.49 -27.69
N ALA A 479 -33.86 10.43 -27.20
CA ALA A 479 -33.67 10.19 -25.77
C ALA A 479 -32.19 10.22 -25.43
N GLY A 480 -31.82 10.85 -24.33
CA GLY A 480 -30.41 10.92 -23.89
C GLY A 480 -30.16 11.99 -22.86
N ASN A 481 -28.89 12.19 -22.55
CA ASN A 481 -28.40 13.23 -21.62
C ASN A 481 -28.46 14.60 -22.31
N ILE A 482 -29.35 15.45 -21.87
CA ILE A 482 -29.61 16.78 -22.46
C ILE A 482 -29.40 17.84 -21.38
N GLY A 483 -28.59 18.84 -21.69
CA GLY A 483 -28.31 19.92 -20.76
C GLY A 483 -26.96 20.60 -20.99
N SER A 484 -26.36 21.04 -19.90
CA SER A 484 -25.02 21.65 -19.89
C SER A 484 -24.01 20.77 -19.14
N GLN A 485 -22.70 21.02 -19.32
CA GLN A 485 -21.66 20.33 -18.56
C GLN A 485 -21.84 20.36 -17.03
N LYS A 486 -22.59 21.35 -16.50
CA LYS A 486 -22.83 21.50 -15.05
C LYS A 486 -24.12 20.84 -14.58
N ARG A 487 -25.07 20.58 -15.49
CA ARG A 487 -26.36 19.96 -15.20
C ARG A 487 -26.89 19.30 -16.46
N MET A 488 -27.08 18.00 -16.39
CA MET A 488 -27.67 17.16 -17.42
C MET A 488 -28.86 16.42 -16.85
N ASP A 489 -29.92 16.33 -17.62
CA ASP A 489 -31.07 15.48 -17.32
C ASP A 489 -31.18 14.44 -18.45
N TYR A 490 -31.32 13.17 -18.09
CA TYR A 490 -31.69 12.15 -19.08
C TYR A 490 -33.17 12.33 -19.36
N THR A 491 -33.51 12.72 -20.58
CA THR A 491 -34.89 13.04 -20.95
C THR A 491 -35.12 12.80 -22.42
N MET A 492 -36.36 13.03 -22.85
CA MET A 492 -36.84 12.77 -24.18
C MET A 492 -37.29 14.07 -24.84
N ILE A 493 -36.95 14.24 -26.11
CA ILE A 493 -37.35 15.38 -26.95
C ILE A 493 -37.95 14.87 -28.25
N GLY A 494 -39.02 15.50 -28.70
CA GLY A 494 -39.69 15.23 -29.99
C GLY A 494 -41.13 15.65 -30.00
N ASP A 495 -41.71 15.75 -31.19
CA ASP A 495 -43.15 16.10 -31.34
C ASP A 495 -44.07 15.08 -30.67
N GLY A 496 -43.66 13.80 -30.64
CA GLY A 496 -44.34 12.73 -29.96
C GLY A 496 -44.53 12.95 -28.46
N VAL A 497 -43.57 13.63 -27.79
CA VAL A 497 -43.66 14.01 -26.35
C VAL A 497 -44.77 15.03 -26.17
N ASN A 498 -44.80 16.06 -27.03
CA ASN A 498 -45.81 17.10 -26.98
C ASN A 498 -47.20 16.56 -27.26
N LEU A 499 -47.32 15.57 -28.17
CA LEU A 499 -48.60 14.94 -28.48
C LEU A 499 -49.15 14.14 -27.30
N ALA A 500 -48.29 13.38 -26.59
CA ALA A 500 -48.71 12.66 -25.37
C ALA A 500 -49.25 13.62 -24.28
N ALA A 501 -48.57 14.76 -24.06
CA ALA A 501 -49.04 15.79 -23.14
C ALA A 501 -50.36 16.44 -23.58
N ARG A 502 -50.54 16.68 -24.86
CA ARG A 502 -51.82 17.20 -25.41
C ARG A 502 -52.97 16.20 -25.24
N LEU A 503 -52.74 14.90 -25.44
CA LEU A 503 -53.70 13.85 -25.18
C LEU A 503 -54.12 13.81 -23.71
N GLU A 504 -53.19 13.94 -22.80
CA GLU A 504 -53.50 14.06 -21.36
C GLU A 504 -54.43 15.24 -21.13
N SER A 505 -54.04 16.43 -21.58
CA SER A 505 -54.86 17.64 -21.41
C SER A 505 -56.25 17.53 -22.05
N ALA A 506 -56.37 16.87 -23.20
CA ALA A 506 -57.62 16.60 -23.90
C ALA A 506 -58.54 15.64 -23.12
N CYS A 507 -58.03 14.83 -22.18
CA CYS A 507 -58.84 13.97 -21.34
C CYS A 507 -59.92 14.75 -20.59
N LYS A 508 -59.65 16.01 -20.21
CA LYS A 508 -60.62 16.90 -19.54
C LYS A 508 -61.75 17.31 -20.47
N GLN A 509 -61.41 17.62 -21.71
CA GLN A 509 -62.37 18.05 -22.72
C GLN A 509 -63.35 16.93 -23.11
N TYR A 510 -62.82 15.72 -23.29
CA TYR A 510 -63.62 14.57 -23.70
C TYR A 510 -64.18 13.74 -22.54
N ASN A 511 -63.98 14.17 -21.33
CA ASN A 511 -64.35 13.45 -20.10
C ASN A 511 -63.85 11.97 -20.13
N ALA A 512 -62.68 11.79 -20.68
CA ALA A 512 -62.00 10.50 -20.77
C ALA A 512 -60.92 10.42 -19.69
N ARG A 513 -60.62 9.25 -19.17
CA ARG A 513 -59.49 9.04 -18.22
C ARG A 513 -58.19 8.65 -18.90
N ILE A 514 -58.28 7.95 -20.03
CA ILE A 514 -57.12 7.55 -20.84
C ILE A 514 -57.42 7.90 -22.29
N LEU A 515 -56.58 8.67 -22.93
CA LEU A 515 -56.54 8.91 -24.35
C LEU A 515 -55.25 8.34 -24.95
N ILE A 516 -55.37 7.62 -26.04
CA ILE A 516 -54.23 7.03 -26.74
C ILE A 516 -54.25 7.50 -28.22
N SER A 517 -53.06 7.75 -28.76
CA SER A 517 -52.96 8.11 -30.18
C SER A 517 -53.21 6.92 -31.11
N ASP A 518 -53.59 7.22 -32.34
CA ASP A 518 -53.68 6.23 -33.41
C ASP A 518 -52.34 5.50 -33.64
N PHE A 519 -51.22 6.21 -33.50
CA PHE A 519 -49.86 5.63 -33.57
C PHE A 519 -49.63 4.54 -32.54
N THR A 520 -50.10 4.73 -31.30
CA THR A 520 -50.04 3.70 -30.25
C THR A 520 -51.01 2.57 -30.56
N THR A 521 -52.25 2.91 -30.93
CA THR A 521 -53.31 1.92 -31.19
C THR A 521 -52.93 0.91 -32.28
N LYS A 522 -52.31 1.36 -33.38
CA LYS A 522 -51.86 0.50 -34.48
C LYS A 522 -50.76 -0.48 -34.12
N ARG A 523 -50.06 -0.26 -33.01
CA ARG A 523 -48.93 -1.11 -32.57
C ARG A 523 -49.28 -2.02 -31.40
N LEU A 524 -50.49 -1.90 -30.83
CA LEU A 524 -50.97 -2.78 -29.78
C LEU A 524 -51.07 -4.23 -30.27
N LYS A 525 -50.51 -5.16 -29.52
CA LYS A 525 -50.64 -6.60 -29.75
C LYS A 525 -51.78 -7.22 -28.93
N GLY A 526 -52.08 -6.60 -27.78
CA GLY A 526 -53.17 -7.05 -26.91
C GLY A 526 -54.55 -6.61 -27.37
N THR A 527 -55.61 -7.20 -26.80
CA THR A 527 -57.00 -6.84 -27.08
C THR A 527 -57.51 -5.87 -26.04
N TYR A 528 -57.83 -4.65 -26.46
CA TYR A 528 -58.35 -3.58 -25.59
C TYR A 528 -59.70 -3.08 -26.11
N ARG A 529 -60.58 -2.63 -25.21
CA ARG A 529 -61.81 -1.94 -25.57
C ARG A 529 -61.51 -0.46 -25.84
N ILE A 530 -61.36 -0.12 -27.09
CA ILE A 530 -61.01 1.22 -27.54
C ILE A 530 -62.20 1.80 -28.30
N ARG A 531 -62.42 3.10 -28.11
CA ARG A 531 -63.39 3.87 -28.84
C ARG A 531 -62.73 5.05 -29.54
N TYR A 532 -62.99 5.24 -30.81
CA TYR A 532 -62.59 6.44 -31.54
C TYR A 532 -63.28 7.67 -30.93
N ILE A 533 -62.55 8.75 -30.70
CA ILE A 533 -63.03 9.99 -30.10
C ILE A 533 -63.06 11.11 -31.14
N ASP A 534 -61.90 11.43 -31.72
CA ASP A 534 -61.72 12.58 -32.61
C ASP A 534 -60.39 12.46 -33.37
N ASP A 535 -60.22 13.30 -34.45
CA ASP A 535 -58.94 13.43 -35.21
C ASP A 535 -58.12 14.63 -34.75
#